data_4a97eacaa6d87105ceb5bf961fb8d63d
#
_entry.id   4a97eacaa6d87105ceb5bf961fb8d63d
#
_cell.length_a   1.000
_cell.length_b   1.000
_cell.length_c   1.000
_cell.angle_alpha   90.00
_cell.angle_beta   90.00
_cell.angle_gamma   90.00
#
_symmetry.space_group_name_H-M   'P 1'
#
loop_
_entity.id
_entity.type
_entity.pdbx_description
1 polymer ?
#
loop_
_entity_poly.entity_id
_entity_poly.type
_entity_poly.pdbx_seq_one_letter_code
_entity_poly.pdbx_strand_id
1 'polypeptide(L)'
;MFKEFTGIEYLAIDVANAYGLDKRPFEERIEWVKAHQHRLEALDYLAEEPHLYNKAVAHLRKALKGLPSGHAVALDSCASGLQLMSVMTGCKSGCYMTGLIDPDKRMDAYSLVTGYMNDLLGKDSVVVSRADAKQGVMCSLYGSKATPKIIFGDKSPAYNAFYEVLEDKCKGAYRLLNVLISAWDKKKEFNHWVLPDGFNAYIPVMQSQIDRVKVEELEYTMSVQTWLNQPLDYSVSLAANVVHSVDAYVLRTLVRRCNYNVKQVTNAIGLIQEALKDIRLVYFYDDEAIMPVHLFNKTGIADISCLEHLPKIVNQLPQRMLK
;
A
#
# COMPACT_ATOMS: atom_id res chain seq x y z
N MET A 1 -5.43 -4.89 20.71
CA MET A 1 -6.51 -5.90 20.62
C MET A 1 -7.34 -5.58 19.39
N PHE A 2 -7.58 -6.54 18.50
CA PHE A 2 -8.46 -6.27 17.33
C PHE A 2 -9.88 -6.11 17.83
N LYS A 3 -10.52 -5.03 17.39
CA LYS A 3 -11.93 -4.76 17.70
C LYS A 3 -12.78 -5.32 16.57
N GLU A 4 -13.82 -6.07 16.93
CA GLU A 4 -14.81 -6.53 15.98
C GLU A 4 -15.97 -5.53 15.97
N PHE A 5 -16.38 -5.12 14.77
CA PHE A 5 -17.53 -4.25 14.57
C PHE A 5 -18.66 -5.03 13.91
N THR A 6 -19.87 -4.68 14.25
CA THR A 6 -21.07 -5.24 13.59
C THR A 6 -21.23 -4.66 12.18
N GLY A 7 -22.01 -5.32 11.32
CA GLY A 7 -22.29 -4.82 9.98
C GLY A 7 -22.87 -3.40 9.95
N ILE A 8 -23.71 -3.05 10.94
CA ILE A 8 -24.26 -1.70 11.07
C ILE A 8 -23.19 -0.69 11.44
N GLU A 9 -22.24 -1.06 12.29
CA GLU A 9 -21.10 -0.20 12.66
C GLU A 9 -20.17 0.02 11.47
N TYR A 10 -19.93 -1.00 10.65
CA TYR A 10 -19.18 -0.82 9.40
C TYR A 10 -19.90 0.13 8.42
N LEU A 11 -21.23 0.05 8.31
CA LEU A 11 -21.99 1.02 7.51
C LEU A 11 -21.88 2.44 8.09
N ALA A 12 -21.91 2.59 9.42
CA ALA A 12 -21.68 3.89 10.05
C ALA A 12 -20.27 4.43 9.77
N ILE A 13 -19.24 3.57 9.84
CA ILE A 13 -17.87 3.95 9.46
C ILE A 13 -17.82 4.47 8.02
N ASP A 14 -18.51 3.81 7.10
CA ASP A 14 -18.50 4.20 5.68
C ASP A 14 -19.24 5.53 5.44
N VAL A 15 -20.36 5.77 6.13
CA VAL A 15 -21.05 7.08 6.13
C VAL A 15 -20.10 8.18 6.59
N ALA A 16 -19.38 7.95 7.68
CA ALA A 16 -18.46 8.94 8.22
C ALA A 16 -17.22 9.13 7.31
N ASN A 17 -16.76 8.08 6.63
CA ASN A 17 -15.68 8.18 5.63
C ASN A 17 -16.08 9.12 4.49
N ALA A 18 -17.25 8.86 3.88
CA ALA A 18 -17.75 9.66 2.77
C ALA A 18 -18.10 11.11 3.18
N TYR A 19 -18.35 11.33 4.48
CA TYR A 19 -18.51 12.69 5.02
C TYR A 19 -17.18 13.47 5.12
N GLY A 20 -16.03 12.77 5.18
CA GLY A 20 -14.69 13.38 5.34
C GLY A 20 -14.07 13.15 6.72
N LEU A 21 -14.57 12.17 7.50
CA LEU A 21 -14.00 11.79 8.81
C LEU A 21 -13.08 10.58 8.74
N ASP A 22 -12.62 10.20 7.56
CA ASP A 22 -11.77 9.02 7.29
C ASP A 22 -10.44 9.03 8.06
N LYS A 23 -10.01 10.17 8.58
CA LYS A 23 -8.80 10.32 9.40
C LYS A 23 -9.02 10.05 10.89
N ARG A 24 -10.28 9.92 11.36
CA ARG A 24 -10.59 9.66 12.77
C ARG A 24 -10.56 8.15 13.09
N PRO A 25 -10.38 7.74 14.35
CA PRO A 25 -10.60 6.36 14.80
C PRO A 25 -12.00 5.84 14.44
N PHE A 26 -12.16 4.54 14.28
CA PHE A 26 -13.44 3.93 13.89
C PHE A 26 -14.54 4.21 14.92
N GLU A 27 -14.22 4.17 16.21
CA GLU A 27 -15.16 4.45 17.28
C GLU A 27 -15.71 5.85 17.20
N GLU A 28 -14.84 6.84 16.96
CA GLU A 28 -15.28 8.24 16.82
C GLU A 28 -16.19 8.45 15.60
N ARG A 29 -15.93 7.71 14.51
CA ARG A 29 -16.79 7.72 13.32
C ARG A 29 -18.16 7.15 13.62
N ILE A 30 -18.22 6.02 14.33
CA ILE A 30 -19.47 5.37 14.75
C ILE A 30 -20.26 6.29 15.68
N GLU A 31 -19.59 6.89 16.68
CA GLU A 31 -20.22 7.83 17.61
C GLU A 31 -20.74 9.08 16.90
N TRP A 32 -19.98 9.61 15.96
CA TRP A 32 -20.43 10.75 15.15
C TRP A 32 -21.71 10.41 14.39
N VAL A 33 -21.79 9.26 13.75
CA VAL A 33 -23.00 8.83 13.02
C VAL A 33 -24.17 8.63 13.97
N LYS A 34 -23.95 8.02 15.14
CA LYS A 34 -24.99 7.86 16.18
C LYS A 34 -25.51 9.21 16.64
N ALA A 35 -24.65 10.17 16.90
CA ALA A 35 -25.03 11.52 17.32
C ALA A 35 -25.84 12.29 16.26
N HIS A 36 -25.56 12.04 14.97
CA HIS A 36 -26.20 12.73 13.85
C HIS A 36 -27.29 11.89 13.17
N GLN A 37 -27.62 10.71 13.71
CA GLN A 37 -28.53 9.75 13.07
C GLN A 37 -29.87 10.35 12.66
N HIS A 38 -30.39 11.33 13.41
CA HIS A 38 -31.68 11.97 13.14
C HIS A 38 -31.68 12.93 11.95
N ARG A 39 -30.52 13.32 11.41
CA ARG A 39 -30.38 14.33 10.36
C ARG A 39 -29.32 14.00 9.29
N LEU A 40 -28.93 12.76 9.14
CA LEU A 40 -27.87 12.37 8.19
C LEU A 40 -28.15 12.86 6.77
N GLU A 41 -29.39 12.76 6.32
CA GLU A 41 -29.81 13.20 4.97
C GLU A 41 -29.63 14.72 4.76
N ALA A 42 -29.72 15.50 5.83
CA ALA A 42 -29.54 16.95 5.76
C ALA A 42 -28.08 17.40 5.78
N LEU A 43 -27.14 16.45 5.88
CA LEU A 43 -25.69 16.74 5.93
C LEU A 43 -24.97 16.45 4.62
N ASP A 44 -25.69 16.00 3.59
CA ASP A 44 -25.10 15.57 2.31
C ASP A 44 -24.33 16.69 1.60
N TYR A 45 -24.81 17.93 1.68
CA TYR A 45 -24.15 19.10 1.06
C TYR A 45 -22.82 19.49 1.74
N LEU A 46 -22.56 18.97 2.95
CA LEU A 46 -21.31 19.17 3.69
C LEU A 46 -20.34 17.99 3.52
N ALA A 47 -20.79 16.90 2.91
CA ALA A 47 -19.97 15.71 2.72
C ALA A 47 -18.88 15.97 1.68
N GLU A 48 -17.69 15.41 1.93
CA GLU A 48 -16.57 15.45 0.98
C GLU A 48 -16.92 14.70 -0.32
N GLU A 49 -17.67 13.58 -0.20
CA GLU A 49 -18.16 12.77 -1.32
C GLU A 49 -19.68 12.58 -1.27
N PRO A 50 -20.48 13.58 -1.67
CA PRO A 50 -21.94 13.59 -1.46
C PRO A 50 -22.68 12.38 -2.02
N HIS A 51 -22.28 11.87 -3.20
CA HIS A 51 -22.93 10.73 -3.83
C HIS A 51 -22.68 9.42 -3.07
N LEU A 52 -21.43 9.19 -2.60
CA LEU A 52 -21.08 8.04 -1.78
C LEU A 52 -21.73 8.15 -0.41
N TYR A 53 -21.75 9.34 0.18
CA TYR A 53 -22.40 9.61 1.45
C TYR A 53 -23.91 9.26 1.40
N ASN A 54 -24.64 9.77 0.44
CA ASN A 54 -26.07 9.48 0.28
C ASN A 54 -26.35 8.00 0.08
N LYS A 55 -25.52 7.32 -0.72
CA LYS A 55 -25.60 5.87 -0.90
C LYS A 55 -25.39 5.13 0.42
N ALA A 56 -24.34 5.45 1.16
CA ALA A 56 -24.03 4.83 2.45
C ALA A 56 -25.12 5.07 3.49
N VAL A 57 -25.67 6.30 3.58
CA VAL A 57 -26.80 6.65 4.46
C VAL A 57 -28.05 5.82 4.11
N ALA A 58 -28.40 5.69 2.83
CA ALA A 58 -29.54 4.88 2.41
C ALA A 58 -29.40 3.42 2.82
N HIS A 59 -28.20 2.84 2.71
CA HIS A 59 -27.94 1.48 3.15
C HIS A 59 -27.92 1.33 4.67
N LEU A 60 -27.42 2.31 5.41
CA LEU A 60 -27.52 2.38 6.87
C LEU A 60 -28.97 2.39 7.31
N ARG A 61 -29.85 3.21 6.67
CA ARG A 61 -31.29 3.25 6.95
C ARG A 61 -31.98 1.89 6.72
N LYS A 62 -31.58 1.17 5.66
CA LYS A 62 -32.09 -0.20 5.42
C LYS A 62 -31.67 -1.16 6.55
N ALA A 63 -30.41 -1.13 6.94
CA ALA A 63 -29.88 -1.98 7.99
C ALA A 63 -30.53 -1.71 9.36
N LEU A 64 -30.76 -0.43 9.68
CA LEU A 64 -31.47 -0.04 10.91
C LEU A 64 -32.94 -0.51 10.96
N LYS A 65 -33.55 -0.80 9.81
CA LYS A 65 -34.89 -1.45 9.69
C LYS A 65 -34.82 -2.96 9.70
N GLY A 66 -33.65 -3.56 9.92
CA GLY A 66 -33.45 -5.01 9.86
C GLY A 66 -33.48 -5.60 8.45
N LEU A 67 -33.40 -4.77 7.41
CA LEU A 67 -33.36 -5.22 6.03
C LEU A 67 -31.92 -5.52 5.59
N PRO A 68 -31.69 -6.58 4.79
CA PRO A 68 -30.35 -6.91 4.30
C PRO A 68 -29.81 -5.79 3.42
N SER A 69 -28.52 -5.54 3.56
CA SER A 69 -27.80 -4.56 2.77
C SER A 69 -26.66 -5.25 2.03
N GLY A 70 -26.59 -5.08 0.71
CA GLY A 70 -25.48 -5.52 -0.14
C GLY A 70 -24.46 -4.40 -0.39
N HIS A 71 -24.42 -3.39 0.47
CA HIS A 71 -23.47 -2.28 0.35
C HIS A 71 -22.05 -2.73 0.65
N ALA A 72 -21.14 -2.45 -0.28
CA ALA A 72 -19.72 -2.67 -0.07
C ALA A 72 -19.13 -1.50 0.72
N VAL A 73 -18.60 -1.78 1.89
CA VAL A 73 -17.94 -0.78 2.74
C VAL A 73 -16.50 -0.59 2.27
N ALA A 74 -16.11 0.65 2.01
CA ALA A 74 -14.74 1.00 1.65
C ALA A 74 -13.89 1.17 2.91
N LEU A 75 -12.84 0.34 3.03
CA LEU A 75 -11.83 0.46 4.08
C LEU A 75 -10.48 0.67 3.40
N ASP A 76 -9.85 1.80 3.70
CA ASP A 76 -8.55 2.15 3.16
C ASP A 76 -7.44 1.86 4.16
N SER A 77 -6.31 1.35 3.66
CA SER A 77 -5.12 1.14 4.47
C SER A 77 -4.18 2.33 4.39
N CYS A 78 -3.48 2.63 5.47
CA CYS A 78 -2.55 3.75 5.53
C CYS A 78 -1.19 3.35 4.98
N ALA A 79 -0.78 3.95 3.83
CA ALA A 79 0.53 3.74 3.23
C ALA A 79 0.87 2.26 2.94
N SER A 80 -0.04 1.54 2.23
CA SER A 80 0.08 0.09 1.97
C SER A 80 1.45 -0.32 1.40
N GLY A 81 2.01 0.45 0.47
CA GLY A 81 3.34 0.18 -0.09
C GLY A 81 4.44 0.17 0.98
N LEU A 82 4.51 1.18 1.86
CA LEU A 82 5.44 1.21 2.98
C LEU A 82 5.16 0.08 3.97
N GLN A 83 3.88 -0.19 4.23
CA GLN A 83 3.44 -1.25 5.13
C GLN A 83 3.94 -2.62 4.65
N LEU A 84 3.69 -2.97 3.38
CA LEU A 84 4.11 -4.23 2.78
C LEU A 84 5.63 -4.36 2.75
N MET A 85 6.35 -3.34 2.29
CA MET A 85 7.81 -3.36 2.27
C MET A 85 8.41 -3.50 3.66
N SER A 86 7.80 -2.88 4.67
CA SER A 86 8.23 -3.01 6.07
C SER A 86 8.01 -4.40 6.63
N VAL A 87 6.87 -5.04 6.29
CA VAL A 87 6.60 -6.44 6.66
C VAL A 87 7.58 -7.38 5.97
N MET A 88 7.76 -7.24 4.67
CA MET A 88 8.68 -8.07 3.86
C MET A 88 10.12 -8.02 4.39
N THR A 89 10.50 -6.91 5.02
CA THR A 89 11.86 -6.72 5.56
C THR A 89 11.96 -6.89 7.06
N GLY A 90 10.87 -7.15 7.77
CA GLY A 90 10.84 -7.21 9.24
C GLY A 90 11.21 -5.89 9.90
N CYS A 91 11.05 -4.75 9.22
CA CYS A 91 11.45 -3.44 9.72
C CYS A 91 10.49 -2.93 10.79
N LYS A 92 10.91 -3.00 12.07
CA LYS A 92 10.07 -2.57 13.20
C LYS A 92 9.63 -1.12 13.12
N SER A 93 10.53 -0.20 12.74
CA SER A 93 10.20 1.23 12.63
C SER A 93 9.13 1.47 11.56
N GLY A 94 9.27 0.89 10.37
CA GLY A 94 8.27 0.99 9.32
C GLY A 94 6.94 0.32 9.69
N CYS A 95 6.98 -0.84 10.35
CA CYS A 95 5.77 -1.50 10.86
C CYS A 95 5.08 -0.67 11.95
N TYR A 96 5.83 0.00 12.83
CA TYR A 96 5.27 0.92 13.81
C TYR A 96 4.59 2.12 13.12
N MET A 97 5.27 2.78 12.19
CA MET A 97 4.75 3.96 11.49
C MET A 97 3.49 3.68 10.69
N THR A 98 3.29 2.44 10.26
CA THR A 98 2.13 1.99 9.48
C THR A 98 1.05 1.27 10.31
N GLY A 99 1.16 1.30 11.64
CA GLY A 99 0.15 0.78 12.57
C GLY A 99 0.09 -0.75 12.68
N LEU A 100 1.13 -1.47 12.24
CA LEU A 100 1.15 -2.95 12.32
C LEU A 100 1.59 -3.48 13.71
N ILE A 101 2.29 -2.67 14.50
CA ILE A 101 2.81 -3.10 15.81
C ILE A 101 1.88 -2.69 16.94
N ASP A 102 1.30 -1.50 16.87
CA ASP A 102 0.39 -0.96 17.88
C ASP A 102 -1.02 -0.81 17.30
N PRO A 103 -1.87 -1.84 17.44
CA PRO A 103 -3.22 -1.82 16.84
C PRO A 103 -4.19 -0.88 17.57
N ASP A 104 -3.86 -0.45 18.78
CA ASP A 104 -4.71 0.45 19.60
C ASP A 104 -4.50 1.92 19.23
N LYS A 105 -3.45 2.22 18.44
CA LYS A 105 -3.18 3.57 17.95
C LYS A 105 -3.31 3.64 16.44
N ARG A 106 -4.05 4.63 16.00
CA ARG A 106 -4.02 4.98 14.59
C ARG A 106 -2.70 5.70 14.27
N MET A 107 -1.87 5.04 13.47
CA MET A 107 -0.61 5.61 13.01
C MET A 107 -0.79 6.22 11.61
N ASP A 108 -0.20 7.38 11.40
CA ASP A 108 -0.12 8.03 10.09
C ASP A 108 1.35 8.22 9.72
N ALA A 109 1.85 7.30 8.89
CA ALA A 109 3.23 7.30 8.44
C ALA A 109 3.64 8.64 7.80
N TYR A 110 2.74 9.27 7.06
CA TYR A 110 3.04 10.54 6.40
C TYR A 110 3.19 11.69 7.39
N SER A 111 2.32 11.76 8.40
CA SER A 111 2.46 12.75 9.48
C SER A 111 3.73 12.54 10.29
N LEU A 112 4.12 11.29 10.54
CA LEU A 112 5.37 10.97 11.23
C LEU A 112 6.59 11.39 10.41
N VAL A 113 6.62 11.06 9.10
CA VAL A 113 7.70 11.50 8.20
C VAL A 113 7.78 13.02 8.18
N THR A 114 6.63 13.72 8.09
CA THR A 114 6.56 15.18 8.11
C THR A 114 7.17 15.75 9.40
N GLY A 115 6.81 15.17 10.55
CA GLY A 115 7.35 15.57 11.84
C GLY A 115 8.86 15.41 11.90
N TYR A 116 9.37 14.23 11.55
CA TYR A 116 10.82 13.97 11.54
C TYR A 116 11.59 14.90 10.59
N MET A 117 11.04 15.20 9.40
CA MET A 117 11.66 16.13 8.47
C MET A 117 11.70 17.55 9.06
N ASN A 118 10.61 18.03 9.63
CA ASN A 118 10.55 19.37 10.22
C ASN A 118 11.44 19.49 11.47
N ASP A 119 11.58 18.41 12.25
CA ASP A 119 12.52 18.37 13.39
C ASP A 119 13.97 18.49 12.92
N LEU A 120 14.35 17.83 11.82
CA LEU A 120 15.68 17.94 11.22
C LEU A 120 15.94 19.32 10.62
N LEU A 121 14.94 19.94 10.03
CA LEU A 121 15.06 21.25 9.39
C LEU A 121 15.15 22.40 10.40
N GLY A 122 14.57 22.24 11.59
CA GLY A 122 14.55 23.29 12.62
C GLY A 122 13.51 24.40 12.33
N LYS A 123 13.35 25.29 13.31
CA LYS A 123 12.26 26.29 13.31
C LYS A 123 12.42 27.42 12.29
N ASP A 124 13.65 27.67 11.83
CA ASP A 124 13.96 28.79 10.92
C ASP A 124 14.01 28.37 9.44
N SER A 125 13.58 27.13 9.13
CA SER A 125 13.62 26.56 7.79
C SER A 125 12.21 26.44 7.18
N VAL A 126 12.19 26.01 5.91
CA VAL A 126 10.94 25.73 5.19
C VAL A 126 10.18 24.62 5.90
N VAL A 127 8.92 24.85 6.21
CA VAL A 127 8.04 23.84 6.81
C VAL A 127 7.50 22.92 5.71
N VAL A 128 7.77 21.62 5.82
CA VAL A 128 7.26 20.61 4.93
C VAL A 128 5.82 20.28 5.32
N SER A 129 4.92 20.27 4.33
CA SER A 129 3.53 19.88 4.55
C SER A 129 3.36 18.34 4.54
N ARG A 130 2.30 17.85 5.20
CA ARG A 130 1.93 16.42 5.13
C ARG A 130 1.62 15.96 3.70
N ALA A 131 1.06 16.82 2.87
CA ALA A 131 0.72 16.51 1.48
C ALA A 131 1.99 16.27 0.66
N ASP A 132 2.99 17.14 0.83
CA ASP A 132 4.30 17.02 0.17
C ASP A 132 5.04 15.75 0.62
N ALA A 133 5.07 15.51 1.94
CA ALA A 133 5.68 14.28 2.48
C ALA A 133 4.97 13.02 1.98
N LYS A 134 3.63 13.00 1.92
CA LYS A 134 2.85 11.89 1.36
C LYS A 134 3.25 11.63 -0.09
N GLN A 135 3.23 12.64 -0.94
CA GLN A 135 3.59 12.51 -2.34
C GLN A 135 5.05 12.07 -2.52
N GLY A 136 5.98 12.66 -1.73
CA GLY A 136 7.38 12.28 -1.72
C GLY A 136 7.58 10.81 -1.37
N VAL A 137 7.01 10.32 -0.26
CA VAL A 137 7.12 8.93 0.19
C VAL A 137 6.53 7.96 -0.84
N MET A 138 5.30 8.22 -1.31
CA MET A 138 4.64 7.35 -2.30
C MET A 138 5.49 7.19 -3.56
N CYS A 139 5.95 8.29 -4.14
CA CYS A 139 6.72 8.24 -5.38
C CYS A 139 8.12 7.65 -5.18
N SER A 140 8.78 7.95 -4.06
CA SER A 140 10.14 7.46 -3.79
C SER A 140 10.18 5.96 -3.55
N LEU A 141 9.20 5.39 -2.84
CA LEU A 141 9.14 3.95 -2.58
C LEU A 141 8.82 3.13 -3.84
N TYR A 142 8.38 3.79 -4.91
CA TYR A 142 8.26 3.19 -6.25
C TYR A 142 9.43 3.57 -7.18
N GLY A 143 10.50 4.17 -6.63
CA GLY A 143 11.74 4.42 -7.34
C GLY A 143 11.85 5.78 -8.03
N SER A 144 10.84 6.65 -7.93
CA SER A 144 10.94 8.00 -8.50
C SER A 144 11.91 8.86 -7.69
N LYS A 145 12.93 9.39 -8.35
CA LYS A 145 13.82 10.45 -7.83
C LYS A 145 13.44 11.84 -8.35
N ALA A 146 12.64 11.90 -9.42
CA ALA A 146 12.24 13.17 -10.02
C ALA A 146 11.19 13.90 -9.17
N THR A 147 10.17 13.18 -8.71
CA THR A 147 9.09 13.77 -7.91
C THR A 147 9.58 14.42 -6.61
N PRO A 148 10.42 13.79 -5.77
CA PRO A 148 10.98 14.45 -4.59
C PRO A 148 11.80 15.70 -4.91
N LYS A 149 12.51 15.72 -6.04
CA LYS A 149 13.25 16.91 -6.50
C LYS A 149 12.32 18.07 -6.83
N ILE A 150 11.18 17.79 -7.46
CA ILE A 150 10.17 18.80 -7.79
C ILE A 150 9.52 19.35 -6.52
N ILE A 151 9.18 18.45 -5.57
CA ILE A 151 8.46 18.83 -4.34
C ILE A 151 9.36 19.60 -3.38
N PHE A 152 10.57 19.09 -3.11
CA PHE A 152 11.44 19.60 -2.06
C PHE A 152 12.55 20.52 -2.60
N GLY A 153 12.77 20.57 -3.92
CA GLY A 153 13.90 21.25 -4.55
C GLY A 153 15.15 20.36 -4.59
N ASP A 154 15.81 20.31 -5.76
CA ASP A 154 17.01 19.49 -5.92
C ASP A 154 18.13 19.96 -4.97
N LYS A 155 18.69 19.04 -4.21
CA LYS A 155 19.77 19.28 -3.21
C LYS A 155 19.43 20.31 -2.12
N SER A 156 18.17 20.65 -1.93
CA SER A 156 17.73 21.54 -0.86
C SER A 156 17.87 20.88 0.52
N PRO A 157 17.85 21.64 1.63
CA PRO A 157 17.79 21.08 2.97
C PRO A 157 16.59 20.13 3.15
N ALA A 158 15.43 20.47 2.61
CA ALA A 158 14.22 19.63 2.69
C ALA A 158 14.39 18.31 1.91
N TYR A 159 15.03 18.33 0.75
CA TYR A 159 15.34 17.13 -0.02
C TYR A 159 16.30 16.20 0.75
N ASN A 160 17.33 16.75 1.36
CA ASN A 160 18.30 15.98 2.13
C ASN A 160 17.63 15.38 3.39
N ALA A 161 16.86 16.19 4.14
CA ALA A 161 16.11 15.72 5.30
C ALA A 161 15.11 14.60 4.94
N PHE A 162 14.46 14.70 3.77
CA PHE A 162 13.55 13.67 3.29
C PHE A 162 14.24 12.31 3.12
N TYR A 163 15.39 12.25 2.45
CA TYR A 163 16.11 10.99 2.25
C TYR A 163 16.74 10.49 3.55
N GLU A 164 17.23 11.37 4.42
CA GLU A 164 17.71 10.99 5.75
C GLU A 164 16.63 10.32 6.58
N VAL A 165 15.40 10.85 6.57
CA VAL A 165 14.25 10.23 7.25
C VAL A 165 13.88 8.89 6.62
N LEU A 166 13.93 8.75 5.30
CA LEU A 166 13.66 7.46 4.64
C LEU A 166 14.71 6.41 5.04
N GLU A 167 15.97 6.78 5.07
CA GLU A 167 17.09 5.87 5.42
C GLU A 167 17.06 5.45 6.89
N ASP A 168 16.68 6.34 7.79
CA ASP A 168 16.63 6.05 9.22
C ASP A 168 15.29 5.41 9.65
N LYS A 169 14.16 6.02 9.31
CA LYS A 169 12.84 5.60 9.81
C LYS A 169 12.16 4.54 8.95
N CYS A 170 12.39 4.58 7.64
CA CYS A 170 11.84 3.61 6.68
C CYS A 170 12.92 2.67 6.13
N LYS A 171 13.97 2.43 6.90
CA LYS A 171 15.21 1.76 6.46
C LYS A 171 14.98 0.44 5.73
N GLY A 172 14.10 -0.40 6.22
CA GLY A 172 13.78 -1.68 5.57
C GLY A 172 13.18 -1.49 4.18
N ALA A 173 12.17 -0.64 4.07
CA ALA A 173 11.52 -0.34 2.79
C ALA A 173 12.49 0.30 1.80
N TYR A 174 13.31 1.25 2.25
CA TYR A 174 14.28 1.94 1.41
C TYR A 174 15.41 1.00 0.93
N ARG A 175 15.91 0.11 1.80
CA ARG A 175 16.87 -0.94 1.42
C ARG A 175 16.28 -1.92 0.41
N LEU A 176 15.06 -2.40 0.64
CA LEU A 176 14.35 -3.28 -0.29
C LEU A 176 14.19 -2.63 -1.67
N LEU A 177 13.79 -1.35 -1.71
CA LEU A 177 13.70 -0.59 -2.94
C LEU A 177 15.03 -0.63 -3.72
N ASN A 178 16.14 -0.31 -3.04
CA ASN A 178 17.46 -0.28 -3.67
C ASN A 178 17.88 -1.67 -4.19
N VAL A 179 17.57 -2.73 -3.45
CA VAL A 179 17.82 -4.11 -3.90
C VAL A 179 17.00 -4.43 -5.15
N LEU A 180 15.71 -4.09 -5.17
CA LEU A 180 14.85 -4.35 -6.32
C LEU A 180 15.27 -3.54 -7.56
N ILE A 181 15.70 -2.29 -7.37
CA ILE A 181 16.25 -1.49 -8.48
C ILE A 181 17.56 -2.10 -9.00
N SER A 182 18.44 -2.55 -8.12
CA SER A 182 19.72 -3.17 -8.51
C SER A 182 19.57 -4.54 -9.16
N ALA A 183 18.44 -5.21 -8.94
CA ALA A 183 18.11 -6.50 -9.54
C ALA A 183 17.63 -6.38 -11.00
N TRP A 184 17.48 -5.17 -11.53
CA TRP A 184 17.07 -4.98 -12.91
C TRP A 184 18.07 -5.60 -13.89
N ASP A 185 17.58 -6.49 -14.78
CA ASP A 185 18.38 -7.09 -15.83
C ASP A 185 18.05 -6.42 -17.18
N LYS A 186 19.00 -5.67 -17.68
CA LYS A 186 18.89 -4.89 -18.93
C LYS A 186 18.76 -5.74 -20.21
N LYS A 187 18.93 -7.07 -20.11
CA LYS A 187 18.84 -7.97 -21.26
C LYS A 187 17.50 -8.68 -21.36
N LYS A 188 16.62 -8.50 -20.39
CA LYS A 188 15.35 -9.22 -20.33
C LYS A 188 14.21 -8.43 -20.92
N GLU A 189 13.36 -9.14 -21.65
CA GLU A 189 12.12 -8.62 -22.22
C GLU A 189 10.93 -8.74 -21.25
N PHE A 190 11.10 -9.50 -20.15
CA PHE A 190 10.10 -9.67 -19.10
C PHE A 190 10.73 -9.98 -17.75
N ASN A 191 10.01 -9.64 -16.69
CA ASN A 191 10.27 -10.07 -15.32
C ASN A 191 9.19 -11.06 -14.89
N HIS A 192 9.58 -12.08 -14.13
CA HIS A 192 8.67 -13.12 -13.67
C HIS A 192 9.03 -13.54 -12.24
N TRP A 193 7.99 -13.71 -11.41
CA TRP A 193 8.10 -14.31 -10.07
C TRP A 193 6.80 -15.01 -9.70
N VAL A 194 6.87 -15.91 -8.73
CA VAL A 194 5.73 -16.67 -8.23
C VAL A 194 5.37 -16.16 -6.85
N LEU A 195 4.10 -15.83 -6.64
CA LEU A 195 3.55 -15.43 -5.35
C LEU A 195 3.22 -16.65 -4.48
N PRO A 196 3.08 -16.47 -3.14
CA PRO A 196 2.85 -17.62 -2.23
C PRO A 196 1.60 -18.44 -2.53
N ASP A 197 0.63 -17.86 -3.22
CA ASP A 197 -0.59 -18.56 -3.68
C ASP A 197 -0.42 -19.28 -5.02
N GLY A 198 0.80 -19.40 -5.54
CA GLY A 198 1.12 -19.98 -6.82
C GLY A 198 0.81 -19.09 -8.02
N PHE A 199 0.38 -17.84 -7.80
CA PHE A 199 0.14 -16.90 -8.89
C PHE A 199 1.45 -16.48 -9.54
N ASN A 200 1.52 -16.63 -10.85
CA ASN A 200 2.68 -16.23 -11.65
C ASN A 200 2.52 -14.76 -12.06
N ALA A 201 3.32 -13.88 -11.48
CA ALA A 201 3.41 -12.50 -11.91
C ALA A 201 4.36 -12.41 -13.11
N TYR A 202 3.83 -12.01 -14.24
CA TYR A 202 4.57 -11.87 -15.49
C TYR A 202 4.45 -10.43 -15.98
N ILE A 203 5.56 -9.72 -16.00
CA ILE A 203 5.59 -8.29 -16.32
C ILE A 203 6.48 -8.06 -17.55
N PRO A 204 5.91 -7.74 -18.71
CA PRO A 204 6.70 -7.41 -19.89
C PRO A 204 7.48 -6.11 -19.69
N VAL A 205 8.66 -6.04 -20.25
CA VAL A 205 9.45 -4.80 -20.31
C VAL A 205 9.00 -4.02 -21.52
N MET A 206 8.43 -2.83 -21.30
CA MET A 206 7.85 -2.03 -22.36
C MET A 206 8.68 -0.76 -22.59
N GLN A 207 9.13 -0.56 -23.82
CA GLN A 207 9.80 0.66 -24.25
C GLN A 207 8.84 1.51 -25.06
N SER A 208 8.77 2.79 -24.74
CA SER A 208 8.00 3.76 -25.52
C SER A 208 8.79 4.17 -26.77
N GLN A 209 8.14 4.07 -27.91
CA GLN A 209 8.62 4.61 -29.18
C GLN A 209 7.69 5.72 -29.64
N ILE A 210 8.26 6.84 -30.07
CA ILE A 210 7.50 7.97 -30.58
C ILE A 210 7.83 8.12 -32.04
N ASP A 211 6.85 7.86 -32.91
CA ASP A 211 6.96 8.03 -34.34
C ASP A 211 6.21 9.31 -34.79
N ARG A 212 6.78 10.00 -35.74
CA ARG A 212 6.13 11.16 -36.38
C ARG A 212 5.48 10.72 -37.66
N VAL A 213 4.17 10.79 -37.72
CA VAL A 213 3.37 10.45 -38.91
C VAL A 213 2.85 11.74 -39.51
N LYS A 214 3.23 12.00 -40.76
CA LYS A 214 2.69 13.10 -41.55
C LYS A 214 1.41 12.64 -42.21
N VAL A 215 0.33 13.35 -41.96
CA VAL A 215 -0.95 13.17 -42.67
C VAL A 215 -0.99 14.21 -43.80
N GLU A 216 -0.74 13.77 -45.02
CA GLU A 216 -0.53 14.69 -46.14
C GLU A 216 -1.79 15.48 -46.49
N GLU A 217 -2.96 14.84 -46.40
CA GLU A 217 -4.26 15.47 -46.68
C GLU A 217 -4.61 16.61 -45.71
N LEU A 218 -4.02 16.60 -44.51
CA LEU A 218 -4.24 17.63 -43.50
C LEU A 218 -3.04 18.57 -43.33
N GLU A 219 -1.97 18.36 -44.08
CA GLU A 219 -0.68 19.05 -43.93
C GLU A 219 -0.18 19.09 -42.49
N TYR A 220 -0.54 18.08 -41.72
CA TYR A 220 -0.28 18.01 -40.26
C TYR A 220 0.59 16.82 -39.92
N THR A 221 1.54 17.04 -38.98
CA THR A 221 2.38 15.97 -38.45
C THR A 221 1.95 15.68 -37.01
N MET A 222 1.53 14.45 -36.74
CA MET A 222 1.20 13.98 -35.39
C MET A 222 2.29 13.08 -34.84
N SER A 223 2.44 13.10 -33.52
CA SER A 223 3.28 12.14 -32.82
C SER A 223 2.43 10.98 -32.33
N VAL A 224 2.79 9.77 -32.74
CA VAL A 224 2.13 8.53 -32.31
C VAL A 224 3.07 7.82 -31.34
N GLN A 225 2.60 7.58 -30.14
CA GLN A 225 3.34 6.82 -29.15
C GLN A 225 2.89 5.37 -29.20
N THR A 226 3.86 4.48 -29.44
CA THR A 226 3.68 3.02 -29.40
C THR A 226 4.53 2.43 -28.27
N TRP A 227 4.16 1.23 -27.82
CA TRP A 227 4.88 0.50 -26.79
C TRP A 227 5.37 -0.83 -27.36
N LEU A 228 6.67 -1.05 -27.30
CA LEU A 228 7.31 -2.28 -27.78
C LEU A 228 7.82 -3.08 -26.59
N ASN A 229 7.58 -4.39 -26.62
CA ASN A 229 8.17 -5.30 -25.64
C ASN A 229 9.61 -5.59 -26.04
N GLN A 230 10.53 -4.91 -25.40
CA GLN A 230 11.98 -5.08 -25.62
C GLN A 230 12.78 -4.67 -24.39
N PRO A 231 14.02 -5.16 -24.26
CA PRO A 231 14.88 -4.85 -23.14
C PRO A 231 15.12 -3.35 -22.96
N LEU A 232 15.29 -2.92 -21.71
CA LEU A 232 15.65 -1.57 -21.31
C LEU A 232 16.92 -1.57 -20.49
N ASP A 233 17.82 -0.62 -20.74
CA ASP A 233 19.06 -0.46 -19.96
C ASP A 233 18.81 -0.21 -18.48
N TYR A 234 17.72 0.49 -18.15
CA TYR A 234 17.37 0.84 -16.78
C TYR A 234 15.85 1.02 -16.63
N SER A 235 15.31 0.50 -15.53
CA SER A 235 13.94 0.79 -15.10
C SER A 235 13.81 0.62 -13.59
N VAL A 236 12.90 1.38 -13.00
CA VAL A 236 12.49 1.26 -11.59
C VAL A 236 11.20 0.45 -11.44
N SER A 237 10.61 0.03 -12.55
CA SER A 237 9.30 -0.62 -12.58
C SER A 237 9.25 -1.94 -11.82
N LEU A 238 10.37 -2.65 -11.70
CA LEU A 238 10.44 -3.91 -10.95
C LEU A 238 10.01 -3.71 -9.50
N ALA A 239 10.49 -2.66 -8.83
CA ALA A 239 10.15 -2.38 -7.44
C ALA A 239 8.63 -2.15 -7.26
N ALA A 240 8.05 -1.30 -8.11
CA ALA A 240 6.63 -1.02 -8.08
C ALA A 240 5.78 -2.28 -8.33
N ASN A 241 6.14 -3.06 -9.36
CA ASN A 241 5.40 -4.25 -9.74
C ASN A 241 5.48 -5.37 -8.70
N VAL A 242 6.63 -5.56 -8.05
CA VAL A 242 6.77 -6.53 -6.95
C VAL A 242 5.84 -6.15 -5.79
N VAL A 243 5.88 -4.88 -5.34
CA VAL A 243 5.03 -4.41 -4.23
C VAL A 243 3.55 -4.54 -4.58
N HIS A 244 3.14 -4.10 -5.79
CA HIS A 244 1.75 -4.23 -6.25
C HIS A 244 1.30 -5.68 -6.36
N SER A 245 2.17 -6.60 -6.77
CA SER A 245 1.83 -8.02 -6.83
C SER A 245 1.57 -8.62 -5.45
N VAL A 246 2.36 -8.20 -4.44
CA VAL A 246 2.15 -8.62 -3.05
C VAL A 246 0.86 -8.02 -2.48
N ASP A 247 0.55 -6.76 -2.78
CA ASP A 247 -0.71 -6.11 -2.42
C ASP A 247 -1.91 -6.89 -3.00
N ALA A 248 -1.84 -7.23 -4.29
CA ALA A 248 -2.84 -8.07 -4.95
C ALA A 248 -2.96 -9.48 -4.33
N TYR A 249 -1.85 -10.06 -3.86
CA TYR A 249 -1.87 -11.32 -3.12
C TYR A 249 -2.62 -11.19 -1.79
N VAL A 250 -2.37 -10.12 -1.03
CA VAL A 250 -3.10 -9.84 0.23
C VAL A 250 -4.59 -9.71 -0.04
N LEU A 251 -4.97 -8.95 -1.08
CA LEU A 251 -6.37 -8.78 -1.47
C LEU A 251 -7.02 -10.10 -1.89
N ARG A 252 -6.36 -10.91 -2.73
CA ARG A 252 -6.87 -12.25 -3.10
C ARG A 252 -7.08 -13.15 -1.89
N THR A 253 -6.14 -13.09 -0.94
CA THR A 253 -6.23 -13.86 0.30
C THR A 253 -7.41 -13.39 1.17
N LEU A 254 -7.63 -12.08 1.27
CA LEU A 254 -8.78 -11.51 1.96
C LEU A 254 -10.11 -11.98 1.32
N VAL A 255 -10.23 -11.88 -0.01
CA VAL A 255 -11.43 -12.34 -0.74
C VAL A 255 -11.70 -13.82 -0.48
N ARG A 256 -10.67 -14.68 -0.54
CA ARG A 256 -10.80 -16.11 -0.23
C ARG A 256 -11.32 -16.34 1.19
N ARG A 257 -10.84 -15.59 2.17
CA ARG A 257 -11.30 -15.68 3.56
C ARG A 257 -12.75 -15.24 3.74
N CYS A 258 -13.19 -14.20 3.04
CA CYS A 258 -14.54 -13.67 3.12
C CYS A 258 -15.59 -14.57 2.44
N ASN A 259 -15.20 -15.37 1.45
CA ASN A 259 -16.09 -16.22 0.69
C ASN A 259 -16.41 -17.59 1.33
N TYR A 260 -15.77 -17.91 2.46
CA TYR A 260 -15.94 -19.20 3.12
C TYR A 260 -16.97 -19.13 4.26
N ASN A 261 -17.77 -20.21 4.41
CA ASN A 261 -18.56 -20.40 5.62
C ASN A 261 -17.65 -20.74 6.82
N VAL A 262 -18.17 -20.68 8.06
CA VAL A 262 -17.37 -20.83 9.29
C VAL A 262 -16.51 -22.11 9.31
N LYS A 263 -17.03 -23.25 8.82
CA LYS A 263 -16.27 -24.52 8.73
C LYS A 263 -15.12 -24.43 7.69
N GLN A 264 -15.39 -23.77 6.56
CA GLN A 264 -14.38 -23.56 5.52
C GLN A 264 -13.33 -22.56 5.94
N VAL A 265 -13.69 -21.53 6.73
CA VAL A 265 -12.73 -20.58 7.32
C VAL A 265 -11.74 -21.30 8.24
N THR A 266 -12.21 -22.20 9.10
CA THR A 266 -11.34 -22.96 10.00
C THR A 266 -10.37 -23.85 9.23
N ASN A 267 -10.82 -24.51 8.15
CA ASN A 267 -9.95 -25.30 7.28
C ASN A 267 -8.99 -24.41 6.47
N ALA A 268 -9.45 -23.26 5.98
CA ALA A 268 -8.61 -22.30 5.26
C ALA A 268 -7.54 -21.68 6.14
N ILE A 269 -7.83 -21.45 7.43
CA ILE A 269 -6.83 -21.00 8.42
C ILE A 269 -5.72 -22.05 8.57
N GLY A 270 -6.08 -23.34 8.66
CA GLY A 270 -5.09 -24.43 8.69
C GLY A 270 -4.21 -24.44 7.44
N LEU A 271 -4.80 -24.32 6.26
CA LEU A 271 -4.09 -24.26 4.99
C LEU A 271 -3.21 -23.00 4.86
N ILE A 272 -3.69 -21.86 5.36
CA ILE A 272 -2.89 -20.62 5.36
C ILE A 272 -1.73 -20.71 6.35
N GLN A 273 -1.95 -21.29 7.53
CA GLN A 273 -0.88 -21.54 8.49
C GLN A 273 0.17 -22.50 7.93
N GLU A 274 -0.24 -23.50 7.16
CA GLU A 274 0.63 -24.43 6.47
C GLU A 274 1.39 -23.74 5.32
N ALA A 275 0.71 -22.96 4.49
CA ALA A 275 1.32 -22.15 3.43
C ALA A 275 2.27 -21.08 4.00
N LEU A 276 1.95 -20.48 5.14
CA LEU A 276 2.82 -19.52 5.83
C LEU A 276 4.08 -20.18 6.41
N LYS A 277 4.08 -21.49 6.67
CA LYS A 277 5.30 -22.23 7.03
C LYS A 277 6.27 -22.35 5.86
N ASP A 278 5.75 -22.38 4.64
CA ASP A 278 6.53 -22.46 3.39
C ASP A 278 6.93 -21.09 2.85
N ILE A 279 6.37 -20.00 3.39
CA ILE A 279 6.79 -18.65 3.03
C ILE A 279 8.11 -18.33 3.72
N ARG A 280 9.18 -18.40 2.97
CA ARG A 280 10.49 -17.96 3.40
C ARG A 280 10.60 -16.45 3.23
N LEU A 281 10.46 -15.71 4.32
CA LEU A 281 10.72 -14.28 4.36
C LEU A 281 12.22 -14.00 4.22
N VAL A 282 12.56 -12.98 3.49
CA VAL A 282 13.93 -12.46 3.45
C VAL A 282 14.24 -11.85 4.81
N TYR A 283 15.24 -12.38 5.48
CA TYR A 283 15.69 -11.86 6.77
C TYR A 283 16.51 -10.59 6.58
N PHE A 284 16.06 -9.53 7.22
CA PHE A 284 16.92 -8.42 7.56
C PHE A 284 17.26 -8.55 9.05
N TYR A 285 18.40 -9.13 9.36
CA TYR A 285 18.96 -9.08 10.71
C TYR A 285 19.75 -7.79 10.84
N ASP A 286 19.47 -7.00 11.89
CA ASP A 286 20.28 -5.91 12.45
C ASP A 286 21.36 -5.35 11.50
N ASP A 287 20.95 -4.65 10.44
CA ASP A 287 21.76 -4.00 9.41
C ASP A 287 22.29 -4.86 8.23
N GLU A 288 22.13 -6.17 8.23
CA GLU A 288 22.48 -7.00 7.08
C GLU A 288 21.25 -7.60 6.40
N ALA A 289 20.83 -6.95 5.31
CA ALA A 289 19.80 -7.49 4.43
C ALA A 289 20.43 -8.51 3.48
N ILE A 290 20.17 -9.79 3.69
CA ILE A 290 20.56 -10.80 2.72
C ILE A 290 19.37 -11.14 1.85
N MET A 291 19.16 -10.37 0.79
CA MET A 291 18.32 -10.82 -0.31
C MET A 291 19.18 -11.60 -1.30
N PRO A 292 18.77 -12.79 -1.74
CA PRO A 292 19.51 -13.50 -2.77
C PRO A 292 19.30 -12.81 -4.14
N VAL A 293 19.91 -11.64 -4.31
CA VAL A 293 19.89 -10.86 -5.57
C VAL A 293 20.34 -11.73 -6.76
N HIS A 294 21.16 -12.73 -6.50
CA HIS A 294 21.58 -13.71 -7.49
C HIS A 294 20.44 -14.56 -8.06
N LEU A 295 19.34 -14.76 -7.33
CA LEU A 295 18.16 -15.47 -7.84
C LEU A 295 17.39 -14.61 -8.85
N PHE A 296 17.30 -13.31 -8.62
CA PHE A 296 16.73 -12.38 -9.60
C PHE A 296 17.56 -12.36 -10.90
N ASN A 297 18.89 -12.35 -10.78
CA ASN A 297 19.77 -12.17 -11.94
C ASN A 297 19.98 -13.47 -12.75
N LYS A 298 19.92 -14.66 -12.14
CA LYS A 298 20.16 -15.93 -12.85
C LYS A 298 18.94 -16.55 -13.51
N THR A 299 17.77 -16.39 -12.90
CA THR A 299 16.55 -17.08 -13.36
C THR A 299 15.51 -16.13 -13.96
N GLY A 300 15.59 -14.82 -13.69
CA GLY A 300 14.52 -13.86 -13.97
C GLY A 300 13.26 -14.13 -13.17
N ILE A 301 13.32 -15.04 -12.24
CA ILE A 301 12.27 -15.42 -11.31
C ILE A 301 12.72 -14.92 -9.95
N ALA A 302 12.02 -13.90 -9.45
CA ALA A 302 12.14 -13.53 -8.06
C ALA A 302 11.30 -14.51 -7.24
N ASP A 303 11.97 -15.44 -6.58
CA ASP A 303 11.31 -16.29 -5.61
C ASP A 303 11.11 -15.48 -4.32
N ILE A 304 9.91 -14.86 -4.20
CA ILE A 304 9.48 -14.18 -2.96
C ILE A 304 8.91 -15.17 -1.94
N SER A 305 8.97 -16.49 -2.19
CA SER A 305 8.65 -17.52 -1.20
C SER A 305 9.60 -17.53 0.01
N CYS A 306 10.66 -16.73 -0.03
CA CYS A 306 11.66 -16.60 1.03
C CYS A 306 11.29 -15.66 2.19
N LEU A 307 10.02 -15.50 2.55
CA LEU A 307 9.61 -14.63 3.66
C LEU A 307 9.40 -15.44 4.97
N GLU A 308 10.45 -15.84 5.66
CA GLU A 308 10.38 -16.66 6.89
C GLU A 308 9.82 -15.94 8.13
N HIS A 309 9.62 -14.61 8.10
CA HIS A 309 9.16 -13.83 9.26
C HIS A 309 7.65 -13.61 9.35
N LEU A 310 6.90 -13.79 8.26
CA LEU A 310 5.44 -13.74 8.32
C LEU A 310 4.84 -14.69 9.36
N PRO A 311 5.34 -15.94 9.53
CA PRO A 311 4.86 -16.83 10.59
C PRO A 311 5.05 -16.29 12.01
N LYS A 312 6.15 -15.59 12.29
CA LYS A 312 6.39 -14.99 13.62
C LYS A 312 5.49 -13.80 13.89
N ILE A 313 5.24 -12.98 12.88
CA ILE A 313 4.30 -11.85 12.96
C ILE A 313 2.87 -12.38 13.08
N VAL A 314 2.49 -13.37 12.28
CA VAL A 314 1.16 -13.99 12.31
C VAL A 314 0.92 -14.75 13.61
N ASN A 315 1.94 -15.43 14.18
CA ASN A 315 1.83 -16.10 15.48
C ASN A 315 1.79 -15.11 16.66
N GLN A 316 2.20 -13.86 16.48
CA GLN A 316 2.01 -12.76 17.44
C GLN A 316 0.66 -12.08 17.29
N LEU A 317 -0.08 -12.33 16.18
CA LEU A 317 -1.45 -11.91 16.05
C LEU A 317 -2.31 -12.71 17.03
N PRO A 318 -3.19 -12.05 17.82
CA PRO A 318 -4.07 -12.76 18.73
C PRO A 318 -4.86 -13.84 17.99
N GLN A 319 -4.95 -15.03 18.57
CA GLN A 319 -5.70 -16.17 17.98
C GLN A 319 -7.14 -15.83 17.58
N ARG A 320 -7.69 -14.71 18.06
CA ARG A 320 -9.02 -14.19 17.67
C ARG A 320 -9.07 -13.60 16.27
N MET A 321 -7.96 -13.28 15.63
CA MET A 321 -7.94 -12.92 14.19
C MET A 321 -7.98 -14.15 13.29
N LEU A 322 -7.76 -15.32 13.87
CA LEU A 322 -7.75 -16.60 13.17
C LEU A 322 -9.09 -17.35 13.37
N LYS A 323 -10.04 -16.77 14.10
CA LYS A 323 -11.43 -17.16 14.21
C LYS A 323 -12.28 -16.14 13.46
#